data_f4aba4d7e99436076bf72964bdd4532b
#
_entry.id   f4aba4d7e99436076bf72964bdd4532b
#
_cell.length_a   1.000
_cell.length_b   1.000
_cell.length_c   1.000
_cell.angle_alpha   90.00
_cell.angle_beta   90.00
_cell.angle_gamma   90.00
#
_symmetry.space_group_name_H-M   'P 1'
#
loop_
_entity.id
_entity.type
_entity.pdbx_description
1 polymer ?
#
loop_
_entity_poly.entity_id
_entity_poly.type
_entity_poly.pdbx_seq_one_letter_code
_entity_poly.pdbx_strand_id
1 'polypeptide(L)'
;MDPAAVVLGCGKVAAAAGGFYTVETDAETVEARRAVSCLVEPLPGDTVVFSQTAAGDRHILGILEREVEAATRLSFEGDVTLESQEGCLRITGRQGIDLVSTGRTALVSRHLAVHSGAAEVNVPSLSYLGTLLQAQVETIKLFGRACDSVFERVSQRVRRC
;
A
#
# COMPACT_ATOMS: atom_id res chain seq x y z
N MET A 1 34.57 -27.54 -5.40
CA MET A 1 33.67 -26.90 -4.45
C MET A 1 32.25 -27.24 -4.93
N ASP A 2 31.63 -28.27 -4.34
CA ASP A 2 30.27 -28.65 -4.72
C ASP A 2 29.34 -27.49 -4.41
N PRO A 3 28.49 -27.05 -5.34
CA PRO A 3 27.48 -26.07 -5.05
C PRO A 3 26.57 -26.66 -3.95
N ALA A 4 26.44 -25.96 -2.83
CA ALA A 4 25.61 -26.39 -1.73
C ALA A 4 24.23 -26.78 -2.25
N ALA A 5 23.89 -28.05 -2.16
CA ALA A 5 22.61 -28.56 -2.62
C ALA A 5 21.51 -27.87 -1.81
N VAL A 6 20.64 -27.13 -2.50
CA VAL A 6 19.43 -26.57 -1.91
C VAL A 6 18.29 -27.55 -2.17
N VAL A 7 17.65 -27.99 -1.11
CA VAL A 7 16.48 -28.88 -1.19
C VAL A 7 15.24 -28.04 -1.01
N LEU A 8 14.23 -28.28 -1.83
CA LEU A 8 12.91 -27.68 -1.66
C LEU A 8 12.00 -28.63 -0.87
N GLY A 9 11.27 -28.07 0.08
CA GLY A 9 10.25 -28.76 0.84
C GLY A 9 8.93 -28.01 0.78
N CYS A 10 7.85 -28.72 1.05
CA CYS A 10 6.52 -28.17 1.27
C CYS A 10 6.01 -28.57 2.64
N GLY A 11 5.19 -27.72 3.25
CA GLY A 11 4.56 -28.02 4.52
C GLY A 11 3.53 -26.96 4.90
N LYS A 12 2.85 -27.21 6.01
CA LYS A 12 1.81 -26.32 6.54
C LYS A 12 2.38 -25.50 7.69
N VAL A 13 2.14 -24.22 7.70
CA VAL A 13 2.52 -23.33 8.79
C VAL A 13 1.64 -23.64 10.00
N ALA A 14 2.24 -24.13 11.09
CA ALA A 14 1.56 -24.40 12.35
C ALA A 14 1.53 -23.15 13.26
N ALA A 15 2.64 -22.41 13.30
CA ALA A 15 2.78 -21.22 14.14
C ALA A 15 3.72 -20.18 13.50
N ALA A 16 3.56 -18.93 13.93
CA ALA A 16 4.44 -17.82 13.57
C ALA A 16 4.75 -17.01 14.84
N ALA A 17 6.03 -16.82 15.16
CA ALA A 17 6.47 -16.05 16.32
C ALA A 17 7.86 -15.47 16.08
N GLY A 18 8.06 -14.19 16.38
CA GLY A 18 9.38 -13.55 16.39
C GLY A 18 10.12 -13.57 15.04
N GLY A 19 9.41 -13.61 13.90
CA GLY A 19 10.00 -13.71 12.57
C GLY A 19 10.35 -15.13 12.14
N PHE A 20 10.04 -16.13 12.97
CA PHE A 20 10.18 -17.55 12.67
C PHE A 20 8.82 -18.20 12.46
N TYR A 21 8.80 -19.22 11.63
CA TYR A 21 7.61 -19.98 11.27
C TYR A 21 7.87 -21.46 11.56
N THR A 22 6.98 -22.07 12.31
CA THR A 22 6.97 -23.52 12.49
C THR A 22 6.21 -24.14 11.34
N VAL A 23 6.87 -24.96 10.54
CA VAL A 23 6.27 -25.63 9.37
C VAL A 23 6.25 -27.13 9.62
N GLU A 24 5.06 -27.71 9.55
CA GLU A 24 4.84 -29.15 9.61
C GLU A 24 4.92 -29.74 8.20
N THR A 25 5.79 -30.74 8.05
CA THR A 25 5.92 -31.52 6.82
C THR A 25 5.47 -32.96 7.09
N ASP A 26 5.38 -33.78 6.07
CA ASP A 26 5.02 -35.20 6.22
C ASP A 26 6.05 -35.99 7.08
N ALA A 27 7.30 -35.50 7.14
CA ALA A 27 8.38 -36.20 7.84
C ALA A 27 8.71 -35.62 9.22
N GLU A 28 8.68 -34.31 9.35
CA GLU A 28 9.13 -33.61 10.56
C GLU A 28 8.52 -32.20 10.66
N THR A 29 8.64 -31.63 11.85
CA THR A 29 8.37 -30.20 12.08
C THR A 29 9.66 -29.41 12.01
N VAL A 30 9.68 -28.36 11.22
CA VAL A 30 10.86 -27.54 10.96
C VAL A 30 10.62 -26.08 11.28
N GLU A 31 11.67 -25.37 11.68
CA GLU A 31 11.64 -23.93 11.82
C GLU A 31 12.22 -23.28 10.56
N ALA A 32 11.54 -22.27 10.03
CA ALA A 32 11.95 -21.52 8.84
C ALA A 32 11.77 -20.02 9.03
N ARG A 33 12.54 -19.23 8.31
CA ARG A 33 12.37 -17.76 8.20
C ARG A 33 11.68 -17.42 6.89
N ARG A 34 11.06 -16.25 6.82
CA ARG A 34 10.55 -15.73 5.56
C ARG A 34 11.71 -15.26 4.69
N ALA A 35 11.80 -15.72 3.46
CA ALA A 35 12.74 -15.16 2.47
C ALA A 35 12.34 -13.72 2.12
N VAL A 36 13.31 -12.87 1.77
CA VAL A 36 13.06 -11.49 1.32
C VAL A 36 12.16 -11.48 0.07
N SER A 37 12.26 -12.49 -0.79
CA SER A 37 11.42 -12.66 -1.97
C SER A 37 9.99 -13.08 -1.68
N CYS A 38 9.69 -13.59 -0.50
CA CYS A 38 8.34 -13.95 -0.07
C CYS A 38 7.63 -12.69 0.44
N LEU A 39 7.00 -11.94 -0.46
CA LEU A 39 6.38 -10.65 -0.14
C LEU A 39 5.12 -10.79 0.72
N VAL A 40 4.38 -11.87 0.55
CA VAL A 40 3.19 -12.14 1.33
C VAL A 40 3.59 -12.75 2.68
N GLU A 41 3.03 -12.21 3.76
CA GLU A 41 3.27 -12.72 5.11
C GLU A 41 2.57 -14.08 5.30
N PRO A 42 3.32 -15.16 5.63
CA PRO A 42 2.72 -16.46 5.92
C PRO A 42 1.92 -16.43 7.22
N LEU A 43 0.79 -17.13 7.23
CA LEU A 43 -0.08 -17.26 8.39
C LEU A 43 -0.22 -18.72 8.80
N PRO A 44 -0.55 -19.02 10.07
CA PRO A 44 -0.91 -20.36 10.47
C PRO A 44 -2.04 -20.93 9.61
N GLY A 45 -1.85 -22.14 9.10
CA GLY A 45 -2.76 -22.80 8.16
C GLY A 45 -2.34 -22.68 6.69
N ASP A 46 -1.42 -21.77 6.34
CA ASP A 46 -0.91 -21.66 4.96
C ASP A 46 -0.06 -22.87 4.58
N THR A 47 -0.23 -23.37 3.37
CA THR A 47 0.69 -24.32 2.74
C THR A 47 1.80 -23.51 2.06
N VAL A 48 3.05 -23.80 2.42
CA VAL A 48 4.21 -23.03 1.96
C VAL A 48 5.24 -23.92 1.28
N VAL A 49 5.99 -23.33 0.34
CA VAL A 49 7.23 -23.90 -0.17
C VAL A 49 8.40 -23.23 0.53
N PHE A 50 9.37 -24.03 0.98
CA PHE A 50 10.58 -23.53 1.61
C PHE A 50 11.82 -24.17 1.00
N SER A 51 12.95 -23.45 1.10
CA SER A 51 14.27 -23.97 0.78
C SER A 51 15.00 -24.39 2.05
N GLN A 52 15.82 -25.44 1.94
CA GLN A 52 16.75 -25.85 2.98
C GLN A 52 18.16 -25.90 2.40
N THR A 53 19.09 -25.21 3.05
CA THR A 53 20.51 -25.26 2.71
C THR A 53 21.20 -26.47 3.33
N ALA A 54 22.38 -26.83 2.87
CA ALA A 54 23.23 -27.88 3.48
C ALA A 54 23.61 -27.54 4.94
N ALA A 55 23.62 -26.26 5.31
CA ALA A 55 23.86 -25.81 6.70
C ALA A 55 22.63 -25.94 7.60
N GLY A 56 21.46 -26.29 7.04
CA GLY A 56 20.22 -26.46 7.79
C GLY A 56 19.35 -25.20 7.85
N ASP A 57 19.78 -24.06 7.26
CA ASP A 57 18.96 -22.87 7.21
C ASP A 57 17.75 -23.08 6.29
N ARG A 58 16.58 -22.67 6.75
CA ARG A 58 15.32 -22.84 6.00
C ARG A 58 14.65 -21.49 5.79
N HIS A 59 14.22 -21.26 4.52
CA HIS A 59 13.54 -20.02 4.15
C HIS A 59 12.27 -20.31 3.35
N ILE A 60 11.15 -19.77 3.82
CA ILE A 60 9.88 -19.81 3.10
C ILE A 60 10.00 -18.91 1.87
N LEU A 61 9.86 -19.50 0.69
CA LEU A 61 9.98 -18.83 -0.59
C LEU A 61 8.64 -18.25 -1.07
N GLY A 62 7.55 -18.91 -0.68
CA GLY A 62 6.21 -18.48 -1.05
C GLY A 62 5.12 -19.31 -0.39
N ILE A 63 3.90 -18.77 -0.45
CA ILE A 63 2.68 -19.42 -0.03
C ILE A 63 2.07 -20.07 -1.27
N LEU A 64 1.78 -21.36 -1.20
CA LEU A 64 1.14 -22.11 -2.27
C LEU A 64 -0.38 -22.03 -2.15
N GLU A 65 -0.90 -22.22 -0.92
CA GLU A 65 -2.33 -22.25 -0.66
C GLU A 65 -2.62 -21.60 0.70
N ARG A 66 -3.77 -20.95 0.78
CA ARG A 66 -4.32 -20.36 2.00
C ARG A 66 -5.75 -20.84 2.18
N GLU A 67 -6.00 -21.67 3.20
CA GLU A 67 -7.31 -22.24 3.48
C GLU A 67 -8.27 -21.25 4.14
N VAL A 68 -7.74 -20.26 4.85
CA VAL A 68 -8.54 -19.31 5.62
C VAL A 68 -8.66 -18.00 4.83
N GLU A 69 -9.87 -17.47 4.69
CA GLU A 69 -10.08 -16.10 4.20
C GLU A 69 -9.49 -15.09 5.21
N ALA A 70 -8.22 -14.82 5.07
CA ALA A 70 -7.52 -13.81 5.84
C ALA A 70 -7.02 -12.70 4.91
N ALA A 71 -6.92 -11.49 5.45
CA ALA A 71 -6.36 -10.36 4.72
C ALA A 71 -4.92 -10.66 4.29
N THR A 72 -4.65 -10.55 3.00
CA THR A 72 -3.29 -10.66 2.49
C THR A 72 -2.51 -9.41 2.81
N ARG A 73 -1.41 -9.54 3.53
CA ARG A 73 -0.52 -8.45 3.91
C ARG A 73 0.80 -8.56 3.16
N LEU A 74 1.19 -7.49 2.49
CA LEU A 74 2.56 -7.29 2.01
C LEU A 74 3.30 -6.49 3.08
N SER A 75 4.35 -7.05 3.66
CA SER A 75 5.13 -6.44 4.74
C SER A 75 6.59 -6.36 4.34
N PHE A 76 7.16 -5.18 4.48
CA PHE A 76 8.53 -4.88 4.12
C PHE A 76 9.25 -4.26 5.32
N GLU A 77 10.52 -4.61 5.48
CA GLU A 77 11.42 -3.97 6.45
C GLU A 77 12.24 -2.91 5.69
N GLY A 78 12.01 -1.64 6.01
CA GLY A 78 12.72 -0.51 5.37
C GLY A 78 11.95 0.14 4.23
N ASP A 79 12.66 0.89 3.40
CA ASP A 79 12.09 1.67 2.30
C ASP A 79 11.62 0.78 1.14
N VAL A 80 10.46 1.11 0.59
CA VAL A 80 9.87 0.40 -0.54
C VAL A 80 9.59 1.35 -1.68
N THR A 81 10.06 0.99 -2.87
CA THR A 81 9.74 1.69 -4.10
C THR A 81 8.93 0.78 -5.02
N LEU A 82 7.77 1.25 -5.46
CA LEU A 82 6.97 0.62 -6.51
C LEU A 82 7.10 1.46 -7.78
N GLU A 83 7.81 0.96 -8.76
CA GLU A 83 8.12 1.68 -10.00
C GLU A 83 7.69 0.88 -11.23
N SER A 84 7.08 1.55 -12.20
CA SER A 84 6.85 1.03 -13.54
C SER A 84 7.66 1.87 -14.52
N GLN A 85 8.70 1.31 -15.12
CA GLN A 85 9.61 2.04 -16.01
C GLN A 85 8.94 2.42 -17.34
N GLU A 86 8.13 1.52 -17.91
CA GLU A 86 7.50 1.69 -19.22
C GLU A 86 6.02 1.35 -19.16
N GLY A 87 5.25 2.06 -18.34
CA GLY A 87 3.83 1.75 -18.24
C GLY A 87 3.12 2.53 -17.15
N CYS A 88 1.94 2.09 -16.77
CA CYS A 88 1.22 2.70 -15.66
C CYS A 88 1.12 1.75 -14.46
N LEU A 89 1.23 2.29 -13.27
CA LEU A 89 0.87 1.61 -12.03
C LEU A 89 -0.61 1.89 -11.75
N ARG A 90 -1.42 0.84 -11.65
CA ARG A 90 -2.84 0.94 -11.32
C ARG A 90 -3.13 0.26 -9.98
N ILE A 91 -3.76 0.99 -9.08
CA ILE A 91 -4.22 0.48 -7.79
C ILE A 91 -5.75 0.57 -7.77
N THR A 92 -6.43 -0.55 -7.58
CA THR A 92 -7.89 -0.61 -7.56
C THR A 92 -8.39 -1.39 -6.36
N GLY A 93 -9.40 -0.85 -5.68
CA GLY A 93 -10.10 -1.53 -4.60
C GLY A 93 -11.62 -1.38 -4.78
N ARG A 94 -12.37 -2.47 -4.69
CA ARG A 94 -13.84 -2.41 -4.84
C ARG A 94 -14.53 -1.70 -3.68
N GLN A 95 -14.01 -1.83 -2.47
CA GLN A 95 -14.59 -1.26 -1.25
C GLN A 95 -13.94 0.06 -0.84
N GLY A 96 -12.69 0.28 -1.25
CA GLY A 96 -11.94 1.48 -0.94
C GLY A 96 -10.45 1.32 -1.18
N ILE A 97 -9.74 2.42 -1.07
CA ILE A 97 -8.28 2.50 -1.06
C ILE A 97 -7.91 3.52 0.01
N ASP A 98 -7.21 3.08 1.06
CA ASP A 98 -6.71 3.93 2.12
C ASP A 98 -5.22 4.19 1.90
N LEU A 99 -4.85 5.47 1.83
CA LEU A 99 -3.46 5.92 1.79
C LEU A 99 -3.17 6.63 3.11
N VAL A 100 -2.46 5.98 4.00
CA VAL A 100 -2.15 6.49 5.34
C VAL A 100 -0.66 6.74 5.47
N SER A 101 -0.29 7.94 5.90
CA SER A 101 1.09 8.31 6.20
C SER A 101 1.12 9.14 7.49
N THR A 102 2.03 8.81 8.39
CA THR A 102 2.30 9.62 9.60
C THR A 102 3.23 10.80 9.32
N GLY A 103 3.85 10.80 8.16
CA GLY A 103 4.74 11.85 7.70
C GLY A 103 4.15 12.63 6.52
N ARG A 104 4.96 12.81 5.49
CA ARG A 104 4.60 13.55 4.29
C ARG A 104 3.99 12.64 3.23
N THR A 105 2.86 13.04 2.66
CA THR A 105 2.36 12.51 1.39
C THR A 105 2.53 13.56 0.30
N ALA A 106 3.12 13.20 -0.83
CA ALA A 106 3.29 14.06 -1.98
C ALA A 106 2.74 13.40 -3.25
N LEU A 107 1.93 14.14 -4.00
CA LEU A 107 1.45 13.76 -5.33
C LEU A 107 2.04 14.75 -6.32
N VAL A 108 2.91 14.27 -7.21
CA VAL A 108 3.57 15.08 -8.23
C VAL A 108 3.23 14.54 -9.60
N SER A 109 2.58 15.35 -10.43
CA SER A 109 2.18 14.94 -11.77
C SER A 109 2.01 16.16 -12.68
N ARG A 110 2.04 15.94 -14.00
CA ARG A 110 1.64 16.98 -14.98
C ARG A 110 0.15 17.29 -14.91
N HIS A 111 -0.66 16.27 -14.66
CA HIS A 111 -2.11 16.38 -14.62
C HIS A 111 -2.61 15.49 -13.48
N LEU A 112 -3.31 16.09 -12.54
CA LEU A 112 -4.01 15.40 -11.47
C LEU A 112 -5.52 15.61 -11.67
N ALA A 113 -6.26 14.52 -11.87
CA ALA A 113 -7.71 14.54 -11.91
C ALA A 113 -8.26 13.76 -10.70
N VAL A 114 -9.20 14.38 -10.00
CA VAL A 114 -9.92 13.73 -8.90
C VAL A 114 -11.40 13.76 -9.21
N HIS A 115 -11.99 12.59 -9.39
CA HIS A 115 -13.42 12.41 -9.61
C HIS A 115 -14.03 11.70 -8.42
N SER A 116 -14.96 12.36 -7.75
CA SER A 116 -15.58 11.84 -6.52
C SER A 116 -17.01 12.32 -6.42
N GLY A 117 -17.91 11.52 -5.85
CA GLY A 117 -19.27 11.95 -5.51
C GLY A 117 -19.29 12.94 -4.34
N ALA A 118 -18.31 12.85 -3.44
CA ALA A 118 -18.09 13.79 -2.34
C ALA A 118 -16.59 13.85 -2.04
N ALA A 119 -16.10 15.00 -1.64
CA ALA A 119 -14.73 15.19 -1.19
C ALA A 119 -14.73 16.04 0.08
N GLU A 120 -13.98 15.63 1.07
CA GLU A 120 -13.76 16.35 2.31
C GLU A 120 -12.26 16.60 2.50
N VAL A 121 -11.90 17.83 2.84
CA VAL A 121 -10.53 18.22 3.15
C VAL A 121 -10.52 18.86 4.53
N ASN A 122 -9.96 18.18 5.49
CA ASN A 122 -9.82 18.64 6.87
C ASN A 122 -8.35 18.89 7.18
N VAL A 123 -7.93 20.14 7.12
CA VAL A 123 -6.54 20.54 7.31
C VAL A 123 -6.48 21.86 8.09
N PRO A 124 -5.46 22.05 8.95
CA PRO A 124 -5.23 23.34 9.64
C PRO A 124 -4.93 24.48 8.67
N SER A 125 -4.32 24.19 7.54
CA SER A 125 -3.94 25.19 6.54
C SER A 125 -4.03 24.57 5.14
N LEU A 126 -4.66 25.28 4.20
CA LEU A 126 -4.71 24.94 2.79
C LEU A 126 -4.16 26.12 1.98
N SER A 127 -3.15 25.85 1.16
CA SER A 127 -2.56 26.83 0.24
C SER A 127 -2.73 26.37 -1.20
N TYR A 128 -3.19 27.26 -2.07
CA TYR A 128 -3.25 27.09 -3.49
C TYR A 128 -2.37 28.11 -4.19
N LEU A 129 -1.41 27.64 -4.98
CA LEU A 129 -0.53 28.48 -5.80
C LEU A 129 -0.70 28.07 -7.26
N GLY A 130 -1.22 28.94 -8.08
CA GLY A 130 -1.49 28.65 -9.50
C GLY A 130 -1.86 29.89 -10.27
N THR A 131 -1.92 29.79 -11.59
CA THR A 131 -2.29 30.88 -12.49
C THR A 131 -3.80 31.03 -12.68
N LEU A 132 -4.55 29.95 -12.48
CA LEU A 132 -6.01 29.93 -12.63
C LEU A 132 -6.63 29.02 -11.58
N LEU A 133 -7.61 29.54 -10.87
CA LEU A 133 -8.55 28.78 -10.07
C LEU A 133 -9.96 28.99 -10.62
N GLN A 134 -10.59 27.91 -11.11
CA GLN A 134 -11.96 27.95 -11.59
C GLN A 134 -12.83 27.03 -10.72
N ALA A 135 -13.91 27.59 -10.19
CA ALA A 135 -14.90 26.83 -9.43
C ALA A 135 -16.29 27.07 -10.04
N GLN A 136 -17.01 25.97 -10.33
CA GLN A 136 -18.39 26.00 -10.76
C GLN A 136 -19.21 25.23 -9.74
N VAL A 137 -19.96 25.94 -8.93
CA VAL A 137 -20.72 25.39 -7.81
C VAL A 137 -22.07 26.09 -7.70
N GLU A 138 -23.07 25.39 -7.21
CA GLU A 138 -24.40 25.98 -6.95
C GLU A 138 -24.39 26.88 -5.72
N THR A 139 -23.66 26.49 -4.68
CA THR A 139 -23.63 27.21 -3.41
C THR A 139 -22.23 27.17 -2.80
N ILE A 140 -21.73 28.33 -2.40
CA ILE A 140 -20.50 28.48 -1.60
C ILE A 140 -20.89 29.02 -0.23
N LYS A 141 -20.50 28.33 0.85
CA LYS A 141 -20.64 28.78 2.23
C LYS A 141 -19.24 28.97 2.81
N LEU A 142 -18.94 30.18 3.24
CA LEU A 142 -17.66 30.53 3.87
C LEU A 142 -17.93 30.95 5.31
N PHE A 143 -17.28 30.28 6.26
CA PHE A 143 -17.35 30.59 7.67
C PHE A 143 -15.94 30.88 8.17
N GLY A 144 -15.67 32.07 8.62
CA GLY A 144 -14.35 32.49 9.10
C GLY A 144 -14.43 33.76 9.96
N ARG A 145 -13.34 34.05 10.65
CA ARG A 145 -13.20 35.28 11.44
C ARG A 145 -12.77 36.48 10.58
N ALA A 146 -12.00 36.19 9.52
CA ALA A 146 -11.53 37.21 8.59
C ALA A 146 -11.46 36.62 7.18
N CYS A 147 -11.66 37.45 6.17
CA CYS A 147 -11.48 37.13 4.75
C CYS A 147 -10.78 38.32 4.10
N ASP A 148 -9.51 38.16 3.77
CA ASP A 148 -8.74 39.19 3.06
C ASP A 148 -8.64 38.81 1.58
N SER A 149 -8.94 39.74 0.70
CA SER A 149 -8.87 39.53 -0.75
C SER A 149 -8.26 40.76 -1.42
N VAL A 150 -7.29 40.51 -2.30
CA VAL A 150 -6.64 41.54 -3.10
C VAL A 150 -6.80 41.16 -4.58
N PHE A 151 -7.43 42.02 -5.35
CA PHE A 151 -7.69 41.81 -6.79
C PHE A 151 -7.27 43.02 -7.60
N GLU A 152 -6.61 42.85 -8.73
CA GLU A 152 -6.40 43.90 -9.71
C GLU A 152 -7.68 44.27 -10.44
N ARG A 153 -8.54 43.26 -10.70
CA ARG A 153 -9.82 43.46 -11.36
C ARG A 153 -10.86 42.49 -10.80
N VAL A 154 -12.02 43.00 -10.45
CA VAL A 154 -13.21 42.22 -10.11
C VAL A 154 -14.29 42.49 -11.14
N SER A 155 -14.80 41.44 -11.81
CA SER A 155 -15.99 41.53 -12.66
C SER A 155 -17.05 40.57 -12.13
N GLN A 156 -18.23 41.10 -11.79
CA GLN A 156 -19.38 40.31 -11.35
C GLN A 156 -20.47 40.38 -12.40
N ARG A 157 -20.90 39.23 -12.92
CA ARG A 157 -22.06 39.15 -13.80
C ARG A 157 -23.18 38.44 -13.06
N VAL A 158 -24.14 39.19 -12.57
CA VAL A 158 -25.35 38.67 -11.91
C VAL A 158 -26.44 38.50 -12.99
N ARG A 159 -26.86 37.27 -13.22
CA ARG A 159 -28.13 37.06 -13.96
C ARG A 159 -29.24 37.12 -12.91
N ARG A 160 -30.08 38.15 -13.01
CA ARG A 160 -31.36 38.14 -12.33
C ARG A 160 -32.30 37.24 -13.12
N CYS A 161 -32.88 36.24 -12.47
CA CYS A 161 -34.04 35.51 -12.96
C CYS A 161 -35.29 36.37 -12.71
#